data_da33d98553f194e78824a2610d7213de
#
_entry.id   da33d98553f194e78824a2610d7213de
#
_cell.length_a   1.000
_cell.length_b   1.000
_cell.length_c   1.000
_cell.angle_alpha   90.00
_cell.angle_beta   90.00
_cell.angle_gamma   90.00
#
_symmetry.space_group_name_H-M   'P 1'
#
loop_
_entity.id
_entity.type
_entity.pdbx_description
1 polymer ?
#
loop_
_entity_poly.entity_id
_entity_poly.type
_entity_poly.pdbx_seq_one_letter_code
_entity_poly.pdbx_strand_id
1 'polypeptide(L)'
;MPRRCSTTNCQTCVVDAGKELGSRCPNKKGAIIWYNNSLLKYSNINFFGQIDDKNKFYTLNAQDVDDPVSFSLKVREWLNSLSNKANADPQFYATEQCIGRAC
;
A
#
# COMPACT_ATOMS: atom_id res chain seq x y z
N MET A 1 -0.59 -5.51 12.79
CA MET A 1 -1.77 -4.63 12.81
C MET A 1 -1.43 -3.31 12.17
N PRO A 2 -2.10 -2.97 11.08
CA PRO A 2 -1.83 -1.69 10.45
C PRO A 2 -2.31 -0.57 11.36
N ARG A 3 -1.40 0.23 11.79
CA ARG A 3 -1.68 1.44 12.55
C ARG A 3 -1.34 2.62 11.67
N ARG A 4 -2.09 3.69 11.85
CA ARG A 4 -1.66 4.96 11.29
C ARG A 4 -0.30 5.29 11.86
N CYS A 5 0.60 5.70 11.00
CA CYS A 5 1.88 6.24 11.38
C CYS A 5 1.67 7.41 12.33
N SER A 6 2.43 7.50 13.41
CA SER A 6 2.39 8.70 14.25
C SER A 6 2.83 9.91 13.43
N THR A 7 2.38 11.11 13.83
CA THR A 7 2.75 12.35 13.13
C THR A 7 4.26 12.49 12.99
N THR A 8 5.01 12.22 14.05
CA THR A 8 6.47 12.30 14.04
C THR A 8 7.10 11.29 13.10
N ASN A 9 6.63 10.04 13.15
CA ASN A 9 7.16 8.98 12.29
C ASN A 9 6.82 9.22 10.82
N CYS A 10 5.62 9.69 10.52
CA CYS A 10 5.22 10.04 9.16
C CYS A 10 6.06 11.18 8.62
N GLN A 11 6.29 12.22 9.42
CA GLN A 11 7.11 13.36 9.03
C GLN A 11 8.54 12.92 8.71
N THR A 12 9.16 12.14 9.60
CA THR A 12 10.50 11.62 9.38
C THR A 12 10.57 10.75 8.14
N CYS A 13 9.60 9.88 7.95
CA CYS A 13 9.54 8.99 6.79
C CYS A 13 9.43 9.77 5.48
N VAL A 14 8.58 10.79 5.43
CA VAL A 14 8.42 11.63 4.23
C VAL A 14 9.69 12.42 3.92
N VAL A 15 10.34 12.97 4.94
CA VAL A 15 11.60 13.71 4.75
C VAL A 15 12.69 12.78 4.22
N ASP A 16 12.85 11.61 4.81
CA ASP A 16 13.83 10.62 4.37
C ASP A 16 13.55 10.11 2.96
N ALA A 17 12.29 9.83 2.68
CA ALA A 17 11.85 9.43 1.33
C ALA A 17 12.17 10.50 0.29
N GLY A 18 11.94 11.76 0.61
CA GLY A 18 12.26 12.88 -0.27
C GLY A 18 13.74 13.00 -0.58
N LYS A 19 14.59 12.85 0.43
CA LYS A 19 16.05 12.85 0.25
C LYS A 19 16.51 11.70 -0.63
N GLU A 20 16.01 10.50 -0.36
CA GLU A 20 16.39 9.31 -1.12
C GLU A 20 15.88 9.38 -2.56
N LEU A 21 14.68 9.88 -2.77
CA LEU A 21 14.11 10.06 -4.11
C LEU A 21 14.95 11.01 -4.96
N GLY A 22 15.36 12.14 -4.39
CA GLY A 22 16.23 13.10 -5.08
C GLY A 22 17.61 12.53 -5.40
N SER A 23 18.15 11.69 -4.52
CA SER A 23 19.44 11.03 -4.72
C SER A 23 19.38 9.92 -5.77
N ARG A 24 18.32 9.10 -5.75
CA ARG A 24 18.18 7.95 -6.68
C ARG A 24 17.67 8.34 -8.06
N CYS A 25 16.87 9.39 -8.15
CA CYS A 25 16.25 9.83 -9.41
C CYS A 25 16.62 11.28 -9.72
N PRO A 26 17.93 11.60 -9.86
CA PRO A 26 18.35 12.98 -10.11
C PRO A 26 17.88 13.46 -11.49
N ASN A 27 17.44 14.70 -11.55
CA ASN A 27 17.08 15.39 -12.81
C ASN A 27 15.90 14.75 -13.57
N LYS A 28 15.02 14.02 -12.86
CA LYS A 28 13.83 13.41 -13.46
C LYS A 28 12.62 14.32 -13.31
N LYS A 29 11.75 14.33 -14.31
CA LYS A 29 10.50 15.11 -14.32
C LYS A 29 9.43 14.50 -13.44
N GLY A 30 9.58 13.25 -13.07
CA GLY A 30 8.67 12.55 -12.18
C GLY A 30 9.35 11.33 -11.58
N ALA A 31 8.96 10.99 -10.36
CA ALA A 31 9.47 9.81 -9.68
C ALA A 31 8.53 9.39 -8.55
N ILE A 32 8.62 8.14 -8.18
CA ILE A 32 7.87 7.55 -7.07
C ILE A 32 8.83 6.74 -6.21
N ILE A 33 8.69 6.86 -4.90
CA ILE A 33 9.37 5.99 -3.95
C ILE A 33 8.35 5.39 -2.98
N TRP A 34 8.47 4.09 -2.77
CA TRP A 34 7.68 3.35 -1.77
C TRP A 34 8.58 3.11 -0.57
N TYR A 35 8.27 3.81 0.51
CA TYR A 35 9.02 3.73 1.76
C TYR A 35 8.23 2.92 2.78
N ASN A 36 8.83 2.60 3.92
CA ASN A 36 8.21 1.74 4.94
C ASN A 36 6.83 2.23 5.41
N ASN A 37 6.71 3.54 5.65
CA ASN A 37 5.49 4.14 6.19
C ASN A 37 4.93 5.25 5.32
N SER A 38 5.43 5.38 4.09
CA SER A 38 5.00 6.45 3.21
C SER A 38 5.22 6.08 1.74
N LEU A 39 4.50 6.77 0.90
CA LEU A 39 4.69 6.75 -0.55
C LEU A 39 4.80 8.20 -0.99
N LEU A 40 5.84 8.51 -1.74
CA LEU A 40 6.07 9.85 -2.24
C LEU A 40 6.14 9.83 -3.76
N LYS A 41 5.35 10.69 -4.38
CA LYS A 41 5.32 10.86 -5.82
C LYS A 41 5.39 12.34 -6.18
N TYR A 42 6.23 12.68 -7.14
CA TYR A 42 6.18 13.99 -7.79
C TYR A 42 6.14 13.81 -9.30
N SER A 43 5.57 14.79 -9.98
CA SER A 43 5.53 14.81 -11.43
C SER A 43 5.32 16.23 -11.93
N ASN A 44 5.81 16.52 -13.12
CA ASN A 44 5.51 17.76 -13.83
C ASN A 44 4.15 17.74 -14.53
N ILE A 45 3.42 16.62 -14.42
CA ILE A 45 2.08 16.44 -14.96
C ILE A 45 1.10 16.30 -13.81
N ASN A 46 -0.09 16.90 -13.92
CA ASN A 46 -1.13 16.74 -12.91
C ASN A 46 -1.64 15.29 -12.89
N PHE A 47 -1.50 14.61 -11.74
CA PHE A 47 -1.98 13.26 -11.56
C PHE A 47 -3.07 13.14 -10.47
N PHE A 48 -3.48 14.24 -9.88
CA PHE A 48 -4.48 14.22 -8.80
C PHE A 48 -5.82 13.69 -9.31
N GLY A 49 -6.43 12.82 -8.52
CA GLY A 49 -7.69 12.19 -8.89
C GLY A 49 -7.61 11.10 -9.94
N GLN A 50 -6.40 10.73 -10.37
CA GLN A 50 -6.18 9.69 -11.37
C GLN A 50 -5.55 8.45 -10.73
N ILE A 51 -6.01 7.27 -11.14
CA ILE A 51 -5.43 6.01 -10.71
C ILE A 51 -4.15 5.76 -11.51
N ASP A 52 -3.06 5.49 -10.79
CA ASP A 52 -1.79 5.10 -11.41
C ASP A 52 -1.66 3.58 -11.38
N ASP A 53 -2.01 2.93 -12.48
CA ASP A 53 -1.91 1.49 -12.66
C ASP A 53 -0.62 1.07 -13.40
N LYS A 54 0.19 2.01 -13.83
CA LYS A 54 1.44 1.76 -14.57
C LYS A 54 2.64 1.61 -13.65
N ASN A 55 2.69 2.38 -12.58
CA ASN A 55 3.80 2.39 -11.63
C ASN A 55 3.43 1.54 -10.42
N LYS A 56 3.76 0.26 -10.46
CA LYS A 56 3.43 -0.68 -9.40
C LYS A 56 4.51 -1.76 -9.31
N PHE A 57 4.62 -2.37 -8.14
CA PHE A 57 5.43 -3.55 -7.92
C PHE A 57 4.68 -4.52 -7.02
N TYR A 58 5.07 -5.78 -7.06
CA TYR A 58 4.43 -6.83 -6.27
C TYR A 58 5.42 -7.41 -5.29
N THR A 59 4.95 -7.67 -4.09
CA THR A 59 5.68 -8.44 -3.08
C THR A 59 4.91 -9.71 -2.77
N LEU A 60 5.63 -10.78 -2.51
CA LEU A 60 5.03 -12.06 -2.19
C LEU A 60 5.79 -12.74 -1.04
N ASN A 61 5.08 -13.59 -0.34
CA ASN A 61 5.70 -14.52 0.58
C ASN A 61 6.22 -15.71 -0.22
N ALA A 62 7.49 -16.08 -0.03
CA ALA A 62 8.11 -17.20 -0.73
C ALA A 62 7.57 -18.57 -0.31
N GLN A 63 6.82 -18.63 0.79
CA GLN A 63 6.19 -19.87 1.26
C GLN A 63 4.84 -20.08 0.59
N ASP A 64 4.64 -21.26 0.06
CA ASP A 64 3.35 -21.68 -0.49
C ASP A 64 2.42 -22.16 0.63
N VAL A 65 1.12 -22.13 0.35
CA VAL A 65 0.11 -22.65 1.27
C VAL A 65 -0.18 -24.12 0.99
N ASP A 66 -0.62 -24.87 2.01
CA ASP A 66 -0.88 -26.29 1.89
C ASP A 66 -2.08 -26.60 1.01
N ASP A 67 -3.13 -25.77 1.04
CA ASP A 67 -4.33 -25.91 0.22
C ASP A 67 -4.59 -24.62 -0.55
N PRO A 68 -4.00 -24.46 -1.75
CA PRO A 68 -4.11 -23.21 -2.50
C PRO A 68 -5.55 -22.84 -2.89
N VAL A 69 -6.39 -23.81 -3.22
CA VAL A 69 -7.76 -23.56 -3.67
C VAL A 69 -8.60 -23.00 -2.54
N SER A 70 -8.62 -23.67 -1.39
CA SER A 70 -9.37 -23.24 -0.21
C SER A 70 -8.86 -21.90 0.30
N PHE A 71 -7.55 -21.72 0.35
CA PHE A 71 -6.92 -20.46 0.81
C PHE A 71 -7.29 -19.30 -0.11
N SER A 72 -7.22 -19.51 -1.42
CA SER A 72 -7.55 -18.46 -2.40
C SER A 72 -9.00 -18.02 -2.30
N LEU A 73 -9.93 -18.94 -2.07
CA LEU A 73 -11.34 -18.61 -1.88
C LEU A 73 -11.55 -17.77 -0.63
N LYS A 74 -10.92 -18.14 0.48
CA LYS A 74 -11.02 -17.39 1.74
C LYS A 74 -10.42 -15.98 1.61
N VAL A 75 -9.27 -15.87 0.96
CA VAL A 75 -8.63 -14.56 0.71
C VAL A 75 -9.54 -13.69 -0.16
N ARG A 76 -10.13 -14.25 -1.19
CA ARG A 76 -11.05 -13.52 -2.07
C ARG A 76 -12.26 -12.98 -1.31
N GLU A 77 -12.90 -13.83 -0.50
CA GLU A 77 -14.04 -13.42 0.33
C GLU A 77 -13.65 -12.31 1.31
N TRP A 78 -12.51 -12.48 1.93
CA TRP A 78 -11.98 -11.51 2.88
C TRP A 78 -11.67 -10.16 2.24
N LEU A 79 -11.01 -10.18 1.08
CA LEU A 79 -10.71 -8.95 0.33
C LEU A 79 -11.98 -8.26 -0.17
N ASN A 80 -13.00 -9.02 -0.58
CA ASN A 80 -14.30 -8.44 -0.95
C ASN A 80 -14.97 -7.77 0.24
N SER A 81 -14.94 -8.39 1.40
CA SER A 81 -15.46 -7.81 2.65
C SER A 81 -14.73 -6.52 3.00
N LEU A 82 -13.41 -6.52 2.95
CA LEU A 82 -12.59 -5.33 3.22
C LEU A 82 -12.87 -4.21 2.22
N SER A 83 -12.98 -4.54 0.94
CA SER A 83 -13.33 -3.57 -0.10
C SER A 83 -14.65 -2.88 0.18
N ASN A 84 -15.66 -3.65 0.55
CA ASN A 84 -16.98 -3.09 0.87
C ASN A 84 -16.94 -2.20 2.11
N LYS A 85 -16.22 -2.63 3.15
CA LYS A 85 -16.05 -1.84 4.37
C LYS A 85 -15.29 -0.54 4.10
N ALA A 86 -14.22 -0.60 3.34
CA ALA A 86 -13.44 0.58 3.00
C ALA A 86 -14.24 1.56 2.13
N ASN A 87 -15.03 1.04 1.19
CA ASN A 87 -15.85 1.88 0.33
C ASN A 87 -16.95 2.62 1.11
N ALA A 88 -17.45 2.03 2.20
CA ALA A 88 -18.46 2.64 3.07
C ALA A 88 -17.85 3.62 4.08
N ASP A 89 -16.54 3.62 4.28
CA ASP A 89 -15.86 4.48 5.23
C ASP A 89 -15.50 5.82 4.57
N PRO A 90 -15.75 6.97 5.24
CA PRO A 90 -15.39 8.28 4.69
C PRO A 90 -13.90 8.46 4.40
N GLN A 91 -13.04 7.70 5.05
CA GLN A 91 -11.59 7.73 4.83
C GLN A 91 -11.11 6.68 3.84
N PHE A 92 -12.02 5.88 3.27
CA PHE A 92 -11.71 4.79 2.35
C PHE A 92 -10.69 3.81 2.92
N TYR A 93 -10.90 3.43 4.18
CA TYR A 93 -9.97 2.60 4.92
C TYR A 93 -10.71 1.54 5.72
N ALA A 94 -10.20 0.30 5.68
CA ALA A 94 -10.72 -0.80 6.49
C ALA A 94 -9.61 -1.75 6.88
N THR A 95 -9.76 -2.33 8.06
CA THR A 95 -8.89 -3.42 8.53
C THR A 95 -9.74 -4.58 8.99
N GLU A 96 -9.22 -5.76 8.82
CA GLU A 96 -9.83 -6.98 9.31
C GLU A 96 -8.73 -7.94 9.74
N GLN A 97 -9.01 -8.75 10.73
CA GLN A 97 -8.06 -9.70 11.26
C GLN A 97 -8.64 -11.10 11.20
N CYS A 98 -7.88 -12.02 10.67
CA CYS A 98 -8.18 -13.43 10.74
C CYS A 98 -7.72 -14.00 12.07
N ILE A 99 -8.55 -14.84 12.68
CA ILE A 99 -8.24 -15.51 13.93
C ILE A 99 -8.10 -17.01 13.67
N GLY A 100 -6.91 -17.55 13.93
CA GLY A 100 -6.61 -18.96 13.76
C GLY A 100 -6.70 -19.41 12.31
N ARG A 101 -7.18 -20.66 12.12
CA ARG A 101 -7.32 -21.26 10.78
C ARG A 101 -8.64 -20.91 10.08
N ALA A 102 -9.44 -20.05 10.66
CA ALA A 102 -10.76 -19.69 10.15
C ALA A 102 -10.74 -18.61 9.06
N CYS A 103 -9.57 -18.14 8.71
CA CYS A 103 -9.43 -17.13 7.67
C CYS A 103 -9.72 -17.68 6.27
#